data_019e7aad5d919b2ee1b03bcb5861d04b
#
_entry.id   019e7aad5d919b2ee1b03bcb5861d04b
#
_cell.length_a   1.000
_cell.length_b   1.000
_cell.length_c   1.000
_cell.angle_alpha   90.00
_cell.angle_beta   90.00
_cell.angle_gamma   90.00
#
_symmetry.space_group_name_H-M   'P 1'
#
loop_
_entity.id
_entity.type
_entity.pdbx_description
1 polymer ?
#
loop_
_entity_poly.entity_id
_entity_poly.type
_entity_poly.pdbx_seq_one_letter_code
_entity_poly.pdbx_strand_id
1 'polypeptide(L)'
;MDKIKIGIVGYGNIGRGVEQAIKRNDDMELAAVFTRRDPATVSIQTEGAAVKHFDDMVSMKGEVDVMILCGGSATDLPVIGPEVAASFNTIDSFDTHAKIPEYFANVDKAAKEGNNISIISVGWDPGMFSLNRLYAESILVQGSTYTFWGKGVSQGHSDAIRRIDGVKNAIQYTVPIEDAVEQVRSGSEPELTTRQKHLRECY
;
A
#
# COMPACT_ATOMS: atom_id res chain seq x y z
N MET A 1 -13.68 -5.27 -25.76
CA MET A 1 -12.96 -4.09 -25.25
C MET A 1 -11.51 -4.50 -25.10
N ASP A 2 -10.60 -3.62 -25.44
CA ASP A 2 -9.18 -3.87 -25.17
C ASP A 2 -8.97 -3.89 -23.66
N LYS A 3 -8.09 -4.78 -23.19
CA LYS A 3 -7.78 -4.88 -21.76
C LYS A 3 -6.95 -3.70 -21.30
N ILE A 4 -7.12 -3.29 -20.05
CA ILE A 4 -6.26 -2.30 -19.40
C ILE A 4 -4.89 -2.95 -19.14
N LYS A 5 -3.84 -2.38 -19.70
CA LYS A 5 -2.47 -2.87 -19.60
C LYS A 5 -1.79 -2.32 -18.35
N ILE A 6 -1.49 -3.21 -17.43
CA ILE A 6 -0.93 -2.87 -16.11
C ILE A 6 0.57 -3.13 -16.07
N GLY A 7 1.33 -2.15 -15.58
CA GLY A 7 2.70 -2.31 -15.15
C GLY A 7 2.78 -2.40 -13.62
N ILE A 8 3.59 -3.30 -13.09
CA ILE A 8 3.86 -3.41 -11.65
C ILE A 8 5.26 -2.89 -11.38
N VAL A 9 5.41 -1.89 -10.51
CA VAL A 9 6.70 -1.36 -10.07
C VAL A 9 7.02 -1.87 -8.68
N GLY A 10 7.99 -2.78 -8.59
CA GLY A 10 8.35 -3.49 -7.37
C GLY A 10 7.61 -4.82 -7.21
N TYR A 11 8.36 -5.91 -7.16
CA TYR A 11 7.80 -7.26 -7.09
C TYR A 11 8.14 -7.95 -5.76
N GLY A 12 7.60 -7.36 -4.68
CA GLY A 12 7.55 -7.91 -3.32
C GLY A 12 6.21 -8.59 -3.04
N ASN A 13 5.79 -8.61 -1.77
CA ASN A 13 4.50 -9.21 -1.38
C ASN A 13 3.32 -8.48 -2.02
N ILE A 14 3.35 -7.13 -2.07
CA ILE A 14 2.30 -6.32 -2.69
C ILE A 14 2.25 -6.60 -4.20
N GLY A 15 3.39 -6.54 -4.90
CA GLY A 15 3.44 -6.78 -6.34
C GLY A 15 2.93 -8.17 -6.75
N ARG A 16 3.26 -9.20 -5.96
CA ARG A 16 2.71 -10.56 -6.16
C ARG A 16 1.20 -10.60 -5.93
N GLY A 17 0.70 -9.88 -4.93
CA GLY A 17 -0.74 -9.76 -4.68
C GLY A 17 -1.47 -9.05 -5.82
N VAL A 18 -0.89 -7.98 -6.34
CA VAL A 18 -1.42 -7.24 -7.51
C VAL A 18 -1.46 -8.13 -8.74
N GLU A 19 -0.40 -8.89 -9.04
CA GLU A 19 -0.41 -9.86 -10.14
C GLU A 19 -1.56 -10.86 -10.02
N GLN A 20 -1.78 -11.41 -8.80
CA GLN A 20 -2.90 -12.32 -8.56
C GLN A 20 -4.26 -11.66 -8.73
N ALA A 21 -4.39 -10.39 -8.38
CA ALA A 21 -5.61 -9.63 -8.58
C ALA A 21 -5.89 -9.38 -10.07
N ILE A 22 -4.87 -8.98 -10.84
CA ILE A 22 -5.00 -8.79 -12.29
C ILE A 22 -5.47 -10.08 -12.97
N LYS A 23 -4.92 -11.23 -12.61
CA LYS A 23 -5.33 -12.54 -13.18
C LYS A 23 -6.79 -12.91 -12.93
N ARG A 24 -7.45 -12.28 -11.97
CA ARG A 24 -8.87 -12.52 -11.62
C ARG A 24 -9.83 -11.52 -12.25
N ASN A 25 -9.30 -10.55 -12.98
CA ASN A 25 -10.10 -9.53 -13.65
C ASN A 25 -9.89 -9.63 -15.17
N ASP A 26 -10.95 -9.97 -15.87
CA ASP A 26 -10.90 -10.27 -17.32
C ASP A 26 -10.66 -9.01 -18.17
N ASP A 27 -10.87 -7.83 -17.63
CA ASP A 27 -10.69 -6.53 -18.27
C ASP A 27 -9.26 -5.96 -18.11
N MET A 28 -8.37 -6.69 -17.42
CA MET A 28 -7.00 -6.29 -17.16
C MET A 28 -5.99 -7.32 -17.70
N GLU A 29 -4.79 -6.87 -18.00
CA GLU A 29 -3.66 -7.73 -18.31
C GLU A 29 -2.35 -7.16 -17.74
N LEU A 30 -1.47 -8.04 -17.29
CA LEU A 30 -0.14 -7.67 -16.85
C LEU A 30 0.77 -7.55 -18.07
N ALA A 31 1.18 -6.31 -18.39
CA ALA A 31 2.12 -6.03 -19.49
C ALA A 31 3.58 -6.23 -19.05
N ALA A 32 3.95 -5.69 -17.89
CA ALA A 32 5.32 -5.77 -17.40
C ALA A 32 5.43 -5.65 -15.88
N VAL A 33 6.52 -6.21 -15.34
CA VAL A 33 7.00 -6.01 -13.97
C VAL A 33 8.34 -5.30 -14.02
N PHE A 34 8.47 -4.21 -13.26
CA PHE A 34 9.69 -3.41 -13.16
C PHE A 34 10.35 -3.61 -11.81
N THR A 35 11.65 -3.85 -11.80
CA THR A 35 12.41 -4.14 -10.60
C THR A 35 13.77 -3.45 -10.60
N ARG A 36 14.27 -3.05 -9.42
CA ARG A 36 15.65 -2.56 -9.24
C ARG A 36 16.65 -3.70 -9.04
N ARG A 37 16.16 -4.92 -8.84
CA ARG A 37 16.99 -6.13 -8.83
C ARG A 37 17.29 -6.57 -10.27
N ASP A 38 18.26 -7.45 -10.44
CA ASP A 38 18.45 -8.11 -11.72
C ASP A 38 17.14 -8.79 -12.18
N PRO A 39 16.56 -8.38 -13.32
CA PRO A 39 15.32 -8.95 -13.85
C PRO A 39 15.35 -10.47 -13.98
N ALA A 40 16.51 -11.05 -14.28
CA ALA A 40 16.69 -12.50 -14.40
C ALA A 40 16.46 -13.26 -13.08
N THR A 41 16.54 -12.55 -11.95
CA THR A 41 16.30 -13.14 -10.60
C THR A 41 14.84 -13.06 -10.16
N VAL A 42 13.97 -12.43 -10.94
CA VAL A 42 12.56 -12.22 -10.60
C VAL A 42 11.68 -13.17 -11.40
N SER A 43 11.05 -14.11 -10.71
CA SER A 43 10.08 -15.03 -11.30
C SER A 43 8.66 -14.54 -11.08
N ILE A 44 7.93 -14.29 -12.14
CA ILE A 44 6.51 -13.93 -12.16
C ILE A 44 5.67 -15.14 -12.57
N GLN A 45 4.35 -15.10 -12.32
CA GLN A 45 3.44 -16.20 -12.63
C GLN A 45 2.67 -16.01 -13.93
N THR A 46 2.64 -14.79 -14.46
CA THR A 46 1.90 -14.45 -15.68
C THR A 46 2.78 -14.74 -16.90
N GLU A 47 2.39 -15.72 -17.69
CA GLU A 47 3.07 -16.04 -18.94
C GLU A 47 2.94 -14.88 -19.93
N GLY A 48 4.03 -14.57 -20.64
CA GLY A 48 4.07 -13.53 -21.67
C GLY A 48 4.30 -12.11 -21.14
N ALA A 49 4.15 -11.85 -19.84
CA ALA A 49 4.49 -10.55 -19.28
C ALA A 49 6.02 -10.37 -19.17
N ALA A 50 6.50 -9.16 -19.46
CA ALA A 50 7.92 -8.85 -19.38
C ALA A 50 8.39 -8.58 -17.95
N VAL A 51 9.62 -8.99 -17.61
CA VAL A 51 10.34 -8.49 -16.43
C VAL A 51 11.47 -7.61 -16.90
N LYS A 52 11.48 -6.33 -16.48
CA LYS A 52 12.44 -5.32 -16.93
C LYS A 52 13.10 -4.61 -15.75
N HIS A 53 14.25 -4.02 -15.97
CA HIS A 53 14.85 -3.13 -14.98
C HIS A 53 14.00 -1.85 -14.82
N PHE A 54 14.02 -1.26 -13.65
CA PHE A 54 13.26 -0.03 -13.36
C PHE A 54 13.60 1.11 -14.33
N ASP A 55 14.87 1.25 -14.68
CA ASP A 55 15.35 2.31 -15.58
C ASP A 55 14.82 2.17 -17.01
N ASP A 56 14.39 0.98 -17.41
CA ASP A 56 13.84 0.71 -18.74
C ASP A 56 12.34 1.04 -18.83
N MET A 57 11.72 1.49 -17.74
CA MET A 57 10.28 1.69 -17.64
C MET A 57 9.76 2.68 -18.69
N VAL A 58 10.47 3.77 -18.91
CA VAL A 58 10.06 4.82 -19.88
C VAL A 58 9.94 4.27 -21.30
N SER A 59 10.68 3.21 -21.65
CA SER A 59 10.58 2.55 -22.96
C SER A 59 9.22 1.92 -23.23
N MET A 60 8.41 1.67 -22.17
CA MET A 60 7.08 1.09 -22.24
C MET A 60 5.95 2.14 -22.30
N LYS A 61 6.31 3.42 -22.49
CA LYS A 61 5.30 4.48 -22.62
C LYS A 61 4.44 4.24 -23.86
N GLY A 62 3.12 4.19 -23.66
CA GLY A 62 2.14 3.83 -24.70
C GLY A 62 1.84 2.32 -24.80
N GLU A 63 2.62 1.47 -24.11
CA GLU A 63 2.37 0.03 -24.01
C GLU A 63 1.77 -0.36 -22.66
N VAL A 64 1.82 0.53 -21.66
CA VAL A 64 1.24 0.38 -20.32
C VAL A 64 0.29 1.54 -20.07
N ASP A 65 -0.94 1.23 -19.66
CA ASP A 65 -1.97 2.23 -19.37
C ASP A 65 -1.85 2.77 -17.94
N VAL A 66 -1.50 1.91 -16.98
CA VAL A 66 -1.41 2.26 -15.55
C VAL A 66 -0.26 1.51 -14.87
N MET A 67 0.55 2.22 -14.11
CA MET A 67 1.59 1.66 -13.24
C MET A 67 1.07 1.50 -11.81
N ILE A 68 1.14 0.30 -11.25
CA ILE A 68 0.84 0.04 -9.83
C ILE A 68 2.17 0.00 -9.06
N LEU A 69 2.36 0.96 -8.15
CA LEU A 69 3.60 1.14 -7.42
C LEU A 69 3.56 0.35 -6.11
N CYS A 70 4.36 -0.69 -6.02
CA CYS A 70 4.39 -1.65 -4.92
C CYS A 70 5.64 -1.50 -4.01
N GLY A 71 6.22 -0.31 -3.99
CA GLY A 71 7.36 0.03 -3.14
C GLY A 71 6.96 0.31 -1.69
N GLY A 72 7.94 0.36 -0.78
CA GLY A 72 7.72 0.71 0.61
C GLY A 72 7.40 2.19 0.81
N SER A 73 6.39 2.49 1.64
CA SER A 73 5.95 3.87 1.90
C SER A 73 7.00 4.72 2.59
N ALA A 74 7.86 4.12 3.41
CA ALA A 74 8.84 4.88 4.18
C ALA A 74 10.02 5.38 3.33
N THR A 75 10.42 4.64 2.29
CA THR A 75 11.68 4.87 1.57
C THR A 75 11.52 4.92 0.06
N ASP A 76 10.66 4.07 -0.53
CA ASP A 76 10.58 3.94 -1.98
C ASP A 76 9.58 4.92 -2.59
N LEU A 77 8.32 4.86 -2.17
CA LEU A 77 7.23 5.65 -2.77
C LEU A 77 7.47 7.15 -2.76
N PRO A 78 8.06 7.78 -1.70
CA PRO A 78 8.34 9.21 -1.73
C PRO A 78 9.23 9.66 -2.89
N VAL A 79 10.05 8.76 -3.41
CA VAL A 79 10.97 9.02 -4.53
C VAL A 79 10.34 8.58 -5.84
N ILE A 80 9.96 7.30 -5.94
CA ILE A 80 9.49 6.71 -7.20
C ILE A 80 8.08 7.16 -7.58
N GLY A 81 7.24 7.54 -6.61
CA GLY A 81 5.87 8.00 -6.88
C GLY A 81 5.83 9.18 -7.83
N PRO A 82 6.44 10.34 -7.49
CA PRO A 82 6.51 11.48 -8.39
C PRO A 82 7.25 11.17 -9.70
N GLU A 83 8.35 10.40 -9.64
CA GLU A 83 9.13 10.03 -10.82
C GLU A 83 8.29 9.29 -11.86
N VAL A 84 7.54 8.27 -11.42
CA VAL A 84 6.69 7.48 -12.33
C VAL A 84 5.47 8.26 -12.79
N ALA A 85 4.86 9.06 -11.89
CA ALA A 85 3.70 9.88 -12.21
C ALA A 85 3.96 10.92 -13.31
N ALA A 86 5.20 11.39 -13.45
CA ALA A 86 5.60 12.27 -14.54
C ALA A 86 5.48 11.61 -15.94
N SER A 87 5.47 10.29 -16.03
CA SER A 87 5.47 9.56 -17.30
C SER A 87 4.27 8.66 -17.52
N PHE A 88 3.58 8.25 -16.46
CA PHE A 88 2.48 7.27 -16.50
C PHE A 88 1.33 7.65 -15.55
N ASN A 89 0.14 7.13 -15.84
CA ASN A 89 -0.89 7.04 -14.81
C ASN A 89 -0.43 6.08 -13.72
N THR A 90 -0.67 6.42 -12.45
CA THR A 90 -0.18 5.62 -11.33
C THR A 90 -1.23 5.34 -10.28
N ILE A 91 -1.08 4.18 -9.62
CA ILE A 91 -1.80 3.84 -8.39
C ILE A 91 -0.77 3.37 -7.37
N ASP A 92 -0.85 3.84 -6.13
CA ASP A 92 0.00 3.38 -5.04
C ASP A 92 -0.76 3.14 -3.73
N SER A 93 -0.09 2.50 -2.79
CA SER A 93 -0.60 2.22 -1.45
C SER A 93 0.18 2.95 -0.35
N PHE A 94 0.59 4.20 -0.59
CA PHE A 94 1.31 5.00 0.38
C PHE A 94 0.56 5.13 1.71
N ASP A 95 1.17 4.72 2.83
CA ASP A 95 0.51 4.59 4.13
C ASP A 95 1.17 5.37 5.28
N THR A 96 2.16 6.20 5.01
CA THR A 96 2.75 7.07 6.02
C THR A 96 1.83 8.27 6.28
N HIS A 97 0.79 8.08 7.07
CA HIS A 97 -0.33 8.99 7.27
C HIS A 97 0.08 10.46 7.47
N ALA A 98 1.05 10.73 8.34
CA ALA A 98 1.52 12.09 8.62
C ALA A 98 2.16 12.79 7.40
N LYS A 99 2.59 12.04 6.40
CA LYS A 99 3.25 12.55 5.19
C LYS A 99 2.37 12.53 3.95
N ILE A 100 1.13 12.07 4.06
CA ILE A 100 0.21 12.02 2.90
C ILE A 100 0.03 13.39 2.24
N PRO A 101 -0.17 14.50 2.96
CA PRO A 101 -0.33 15.82 2.31
C PRO A 101 0.89 16.25 1.49
N GLU A 102 2.09 16.03 2.01
CA GLU A 102 3.36 16.33 1.31
C GLU A 102 3.53 15.43 0.08
N TYR A 103 3.30 14.14 0.25
CA TYR A 103 3.39 13.16 -0.83
C TYR A 103 2.38 13.45 -1.93
N PHE A 104 1.14 13.76 -1.56
CA PHE A 104 0.10 14.17 -2.51
C PHE A 104 0.55 15.37 -3.36
N ALA A 105 1.07 16.42 -2.72
CA ALA A 105 1.51 17.63 -3.43
C ALA A 105 2.63 17.33 -4.45
N ASN A 106 3.57 16.46 -4.09
CA ASN A 106 4.67 16.06 -4.96
C ASN A 106 4.19 15.23 -6.16
N VAL A 107 3.32 14.26 -5.92
CA VAL A 107 2.75 13.39 -6.98
C VAL A 107 1.82 14.20 -7.88
N ASP A 108 0.94 15.05 -7.32
CA ASP A 108 0.03 15.90 -8.07
C ASP A 108 0.78 16.82 -9.05
N LYS A 109 1.85 17.46 -8.57
CA LYS A 109 2.70 18.29 -9.42
C LYS A 109 3.28 17.49 -10.59
N ALA A 110 3.89 16.35 -10.31
CA ALA A 110 4.53 15.52 -11.32
C ALA A 110 3.51 14.96 -12.34
N ALA A 111 2.36 14.49 -11.85
CA ALA A 111 1.29 13.99 -12.71
C ALA A 111 0.73 15.08 -13.65
N LYS A 112 0.52 16.31 -13.13
CA LYS A 112 0.09 17.46 -13.94
C LYS A 112 1.11 17.82 -15.02
N GLU A 113 2.39 17.86 -14.67
CA GLU A 113 3.47 18.13 -15.61
C GLU A 113 3.54 17.06 -16.72
N GLY A 114 3.26 15.79 -16.36
CA GLY A 114 3.22 14.66 -17.28
C GLY A 114 1.90 14.49 -18.04
N ASN A 115 0.86 15.28 -17.73
CA ASN A 115 -0.51 15.09 -18.20
C ASN A 115 -1.06 13.68 -17.90
N ASN A 116 -0.77 13.17 -16.71
CA ASN A 116 -1.16 11.86 -16.21
C ASN A 116 -2.12 11.98 -15.01
N ILE A 117 -2.73 10.86 -14.65
CA ILE A 117 -3.59 10.72 -13.47
C ILE A 117 -2.88 9.84 -12.44
N SER A 118 -2.88 10.26 -11.18
CA SER A 118 -2.34 9.48 -10.08
C SER A 118 -3.35 9.33 -8.97
N ILE A 119 -3.52 8.09 -8.47
CA ILE A 119 -4.33 7.77 -7.31
C ILE A 119 -3.40 7.25 -6.23
N ILE A 120 -3.27 7.98 -5.14
CA ILE A 120 -2.40 7.62 -4.04
C ILE A 120 -3.14 6.98 -2.87
N SER A 121 -2.41 6.28 -2.02
CA SER A 121 -2.93 5.77 -0.74
C SER A 121 -4.12 4.81 -0.89
N VAL A 122 -4.09 3.95 -1.90
CA VAL A 122 -5.12 2.96 -2.18
C VAL A 122 -4.68 1.60 -1.63
N GLY A 123 -5.00 1.35 -0.38
CA GLY A 123 -4.69 0.10 0.32
C GLY A 123 -5.83 -0.32 1.25
N TRP A 124 -5.45 -0.86 2.40
CA TRP A 124 -6.39 -1.18 3.46
C TRP A 124 -6.65 0.03 4.37
N ASP A 125 -5.61 0.64 4.93
CA ASP A 125 -5.67 1.84 5.75
C ASP A 125 -4.39 2.69 5.56
N PRO A 126 -4.45 3.74 4.79
CA PRO A 126 -5.61 4.31 4.08
C PRO A 126 -6.10 3.46 2.91
N GLY A 127 -7.41 3.52 2.65
CA GLY A 127 -8.08 2.80 1.58
C GLY A 127 -9.43 2.22 1.99
N MET A 128 -9.66 0.93 1.77
CA MET A 128 -10.97 0.30 1.98
C MET A 128 -11.46 0.42 3.43
N PHE A 129 -10.58 0.27 4.41
CA PHE A 129 -10.94 0.42 5.81
C PHE A 129 -11.33 1.85 6.18
N SER A 130 -10.62 2.84 5.64
CA SER A 130 -10.95 4.26 5.83
C SER A 130 -12.31 4.62 5.23
N LEU A 131 -12.61 4.11 4.03
CA LEU A 131 -13.92 4.28 3.39
C LEU A 131 -15.03 3.61 4.19
N ASN A 132 -14.81 2.42 4.71
CA ASN A 132 -15.80 1.72 5.54
C ASN A 132 -16.09 2.48 6.84
N ARG A 133 -15.07 3.11 7.48
CA ARG A 133 -15.27 3.98 8.64
C ARG A 133 -16.13 5.19 8.28
N LEU A 134 -15.77 5.91 7.22
CA LEU A 134 -16.52 7.07 6.74
C LEU A 134 -17.98 6.69 6.43
N TYR A 135 -18.18 5.56 5.78
CA TYR A 135 -19.52 5.07 5.44
C TYR A 135 -20.33 4.73 6.70
N ALA A 136 -19.72 4.03 7.66
CA ALA A 136 -20.37 3.72 8.94
C ALA A 136 -20.74 4.99 9.73
N GLU A 137 -19.83 5.97 9.81
CA GLU A 137 -20.08 7.26 10.48
C GLU A 137 -21.17 8.09 9.79
N SER A 138 -21.33 7.97 8.48
CA SER A 138 -22.42 8.65 7.75
C SER A 138 -23.81 8.05 8.00
N ILE A 139 -23.87 6.77 8.36
CA ILE A 139 -25.13 6.07 8.68
C ILE A 139 -25.47 6.18 10.18
N LEU A 140 -24.46 6.08 11.04
CA LEU A 140 -24.58 6.14 12.47
C LEU A 140 -24.40 7.59 12.94
N VAL A 141 -25.48 8.35 12.98
CA VAL A 141 -25.46 9.80 13.27
C VAL A 141 -24.91 10.14 14.67
N GLN A 142 -25.01 9.22 15.61
CA GLN A 142 -24.46 9.34 16.95
C GLN A 142 -23.63 8.11 17.27
N GLY A 143 -22.35 8.28 17.47
CA GLY A 143 -21.45 7.20 17.79
C GLY A 143 -19.99 7.61 17.68
N SER A 144 -19.14 6.86 18.35
CA SER A 144 -17.69 7.03 18.31
C SER A 144 -17.03 5.84 17.61
N THR A 145 -16.06 6.10 16.76
CA THR A 145 -15.32 5.05 16.06
C THR A 145 -14.14 4.57 16.88
N TYR A 146 -14.09 3.29 17.18
CA TYR A 146 -12.96 2.64 17.83
C TYR A 146 -12.34 1.62 16.87
N THR A 147 -11.02 1.70 16.71
CA THR A 147 -10.29 0.73 15.90
C THR A 147 -9.48 -0.19 16.80
N PHE A 148 -9.75 -1.49 16.71
CA PHE A 148 -8.96 -2.55 17.31
C PHE A 148 -8.40 -3.45 16.21
N TRP A 149 -7.08 -3.53 16.14
CA TRP A 149 -6.42 -4.48 15.25
C TRP A 149 -6.41 -5.85 15.91
N GLY A 150 -6.87 -6.85 15.19
CA GLY A 150 -6.87 -8.22 15.67
C GLY A 150 -5.46 -8.74 15.94
N LYS A 151 -5.35 -9.86 16.67
CA LYS A 151 -4.07 -10.51 16.95
C LYS A 151 -3.39 -10.92 15.65
N GLY A 152 -2.32 -10.20 15.29
CA GLY A 152 -1.63 -10.42 14.02
C GLY A 152 -0.28 -9.74 13.95
N VAL A 153 0.51 -10.19 12.98
CA VAL A 153 1.84 -9.62 12.70
C VAL A 153 1.69 -8.23 12.10
N SER A 154 2.34 -7.26 12.73
CA SER A 154 2.50 -5.93 12.15
C SER A 154 3.74 -5.90 11.25
N GLN A 155 3.54 -5.94 9.94
CA GLN A 155 4.63 -5.98 8.95
C GLN A 155 5.53 -4.74 9.05
N GLY A 156 4.96 -3.55 9.05
CA GLY A 156 5.72 -2.30 9.10
C GLY A 156 6.50 -2.11 10.39
N HIS A 157 5.90 -2.45 11.55
CA HIS A 157 6.60 -2.36 12.82
C HIS A 157 7.69 -3.44 12.95
N SER A 158 7.44 -4.65 12.48
CA SER A 158 8.46 -5.71 12.42
C SER A 158 9.65 -5.29 11.58
N ASP A 159 9.40 -4.66 10.43
CA ASP A 159 10.44 -4.13 9.56
C ASP A 159 11.23 -2.98 10.22
N ALA A 160 10.53 -2.09 10.92
CA ALA A 160 11.18 -1.01 11.67
C ALA A 160 12.15 -1.54 12.75
N ILE A 161 11.74 -2.60 13.48
CA ILE A 161 12.60 -3.21 14.50
C ILE A 161 13.82 -3.89 13.85
N ARG A 162 13.65 -4.57 12.73
CA ARG A 162 14.77 -5.20 12.00
C ARG A 162 15.80 -4.22 11.46
N ARG A 163 15.47 -2.93 11.34
CA ARG A 163 16.41 -1.86 10.93
C ARG A 163 17.23 -1.28 12.07
N ILE A 164 17.00 -1.71 13.31
CA ILE A 164 17.78 -1.27 14.46
C ILE A 164 19.12 -2.02 14.45
N ASP A 165 20.21 -1.29 14.61
CA ASP A 165 21.55 -1.87 14.66
C ASP A 165 21.65 -2.96 15.73
N GLY A 166 22.22 -4.11 15.35
CA GLY A 166 22.34 -5.28 16.21
C GLY A 166 21.15 -6.22 16.21
N VAL A 167 20.02 -5.85 15.59
CA VAL A 167 18.85 -6.73 15.45
C VAL A 167 19.00 -7.59 14.20
N LYS A 168 19.15 -8.90 14.37
CA LYS A 168 19.29 -9.86 13.27
C LYS A 168 17.94 -10.17 12.63
N ASN A 169 16.91 -10.32 13.44
CA ASN A 169 15.54 -10.60 13.00
C ASN A 169 14.54 -10.14 14.07
N ALA A 170 13.32 -9.81 13.68
CA ALA A 170 12.27 -9.46 14.61
C ALA A 170 10.88 -9.62 13.99
N ILE A 171 9.92 -10.00 14.82
CA ILE A 171 8.51 -10.06 14.49
C ILE A 171 7.76 -9.33 15.61
N GLN A 172 6.89 -8.38 15.26
CA GLN A 172 5.99 -7.73 16.20
C GLN A 172 4.56 -8.15 15.95
N TYR A 173 3.89 -8.58 17.02
CA TYR A 173 2.45 -8.79 17.04
C TYR A 173 1.74 -7.59 17.67
N THR A 174 0.61 -7.21 17.10
CA THR A 174 -0.34 -6.31 17.74
C THR A 174 -1.46 -7.15 18.32
N VAL A 175 -1.73 -6.97 19.62
CA VAL A 175 -2.71 -7.76 20.36
C VAL A 175 -3.70 -6.80 21.00
N PRO A 176 -5.01 -6.87 20.71
CA PRO A 176 -6.00 -6.03 21.38
C PRO A 176 -6.08 -6.35 22.85
N ILE A 177 -6.33 -5.34 23.67
CA ILE A 177 -6.59 -5.49 25.10
C ILE A 177 -8.07 -5.78 25.27
N GLU A 178 -8.40 -7.01 25.70
CA GLU A 178 -9.79 -7.48 25.78
C GLU A 178 -10.67 -6.61 26.67
N ASP A 179 -10.17 -6.13 27.81
CA ASP A 179 -10.91 -5.23 28.69
C ASP A 179 -11.32 -3.93 27.98
N ALA A 180 -10.45 -3.39 27.12
CA ALA A 180 -10.77 -2.20 26.34
C ALA A 180 -11.81 -2.51 25.24
N VAL A 181 -11.72 -3.68 24.63
CA VAL A 181 -12.71 -4.15 23.65
C VAL A 181 -14.09 -4.30 24.30
N GLU A 182 -14.15 -4.92 25.47
CA GLU A 182 -15.41 -5.10 26.20
C GLU A 182 -16.00 -3.78 26.70
N GLN A 183 -15.17 -2.82 27.15
CA GLN A 183 -15.64 -1.48 27.48
C GLN A 183 -16.33 -0.80 26.30
N VAL A 184 -15.73 -0.87 25.10
CA VAL A 184 -16.34 -0.31 23.89
C VAL A 184 -17.63 -1.04 23.52
N ARG A 185 -17.63 -2.37 23.58
CA ARG A 185 -18.81 -3.20 23.27
C ARG A 185 -19.98 -2.94 24.23
N SER A 186 -19.71 -2.57 25.49
CA SER A 186 -20.74 -2.23 26.44
C SER A 186 -21.46 -0.90 26.16
N GLY A 187 -20.98 -0.12 25.18
CA GLY A 187 -21.52 1.19 24.81
C GLY A 187 -21.09 2.32 25.76
N SER A 188 -20.07 2.12 26.60
CA SER A 188 -19.60 3.13 27.56
C SER A 188 -18.79 4.27 26.92
N GLU A 189 -18.46 4.19 25.63
CA GLU A 189 -17.70 5.19 24.85
C GLU A 189 -16.44 5.72 25.58
N PRO A 190 -15.52 4.84 26.03
CA PRO A 190 -14.35 5.24 26.79
C PRO A 190 -13.35 6.05 25.95
N GLU A 191 -12.68 7.03 26.55
CA GLU A 191 -11.52 7.67 25.95
C GLU A 191 -10.30 6.75 26.10
N LEU A 192 -9.82 6.19 24.99
CA LEU A 192 -8.72 5.23 24.95
C LEU A 192 -7.55 5.73 24.11
N THR A 193 -6.37 5.78 24.69
CA THR A 193 -5.11 5.97 23.96
C THR A 193 -4.74 4.70 23.17
N THR A 194 -3.83 4.82 22.20
CA THR A 194 -3.34 3.66 21.45
C THR A 194 -2.77 2.57 22.36
N ARG A 195 -2.07 2.96 23.45
CA ARG A 195 -1.48 2.02 24.41
C ARG A 195 -2.51 1.30 25.28
N GLN A 196 -3.66 1.90 25.48
CA GLN A 196 -4.77 1.28 26.22
C GLN A 196 -5.59 0.34 25.35
N LYS A 197 -5.47 0.46 24.01
CA LYS A 197 -6.18 -0.42 23.06
C LYS A 197 -5.40 -1.67 22.69
N HIS A 198 -4.07 -1.59 22.65
CA HIS A 198 -3.24 -2.68 22.12
C HIS A 198 -1.96 -2.88 22.91
N LEU A 199 -1.58 -4.14 23.07
CA LEU A 199 -0.23 -4.58 23.44
C LEU A 199 0.60 -4.80 22.16
N ARG A 200 1.90 -4.65 22.28
CA ARG A 200 2.88 -4.96 21.24
C ARG A 200 3.84 -6.01 21.77
N GLU A 201 3.76 -7.21 21.24
CA GLU A 201 4.63 -8.33 21.59
C GLU A 201 5.70 -8.46 20.52
N CYS A 202 6.97 -8.37 20.90
CA CYS A 202 8.11 -8.43 20.01
C CYS A 202 8.95 -9.68 20.32
N TYR A 203 9.37 -10.40 19.27
CA TYR A 203 10.19 -11.61 19.34
C TYR A 203 11.42 -11.46 18.43
#